data_c93065b2f2bab4906d749dc2ac6e6d79
#
_entry.id   c93065b2f2bab4906d749dc2ac6e6d79
#
_cell.length_a   1.000
_cell.length_b   1.000
_cell.length_c   1.000
_cell.angle_alpha   90.00
_cell.angle_beta   90.00
_cell.angle_gamma   90.00
#
_symmetry.space_group_name_H-M   'P 1'
#
loop_
_entity.id
_entity.type
_entity.pdbx_description
1 polymer ?
#
loop_
_entity_poly.entity_id
_entity_poly.type
_entity_poly.pdbx_seq_one_letter_code
_entity_poly.pdbx_strand_id
1 'polypeptide(L)'
;MFDAFTKVVAQADARGEFINAGQIDALAAMVAESNKRMDTVNRITSNASAIVTNAARDLFDQQSSLIAPGGNAYTSRRMAACLRDMEIILRYVTYAIFNGDASVLEDRCLNGLRETYLALGVPGASVAEGVRKMKDAAISIANDRNGITPGDCSALMSEVG
;
A
#
# COMPACT_ATOMS: atom_id res chain seq x y z
N MET A 1 -7.18 -3.67 14.33
CA MET A 1 -6.93 -2.49 13.46
C MET A 1 -6.68 -1.29 14.34
N PHE A 2 -5.50 -0.74 14.30
CA PHE A 2 -5.06 0.38 15.12
C PHE A 2 -4.64 1.55 14.23
N ASP A 3 -4.80 2.78 14.71
CA ASP A 3 -4.00 3.91 14.28
C ASP A 3 -2.76 4.03 15.17
N ALA A 4 -1.84 4.94 14.82
CA ALA A 4 -0.60 5.09 15.56
C ALA A 4 -0.81 5.48 17.04
N PHE A 5 -1.84 6.26 17.36
CA PHE A 5 -2.16 6.64 18.73
C PHE A 5 -2.70 5.46 19.54
N THR A 6 -3.70 4.76 18.99
CA THR A 6 -4.30 3.59 19.63
C THR A 6 -3.26 2.48 19.85
N LYS A 7 -2.32 2.31 18.93
CA LYS A 7 -1.23 1.35 19.06
C LYS A 7 -0.30 1.67 20.25
N VAL A 8 0.07 2.94 20.42
CA VAL A 8 0.90 3.37 21.56
C VAL A 8 0.16 3.15 22.88
N VAL A 9 -1.13 3.51 22.94
CA VAL A 9 -1.97 3.27 24.12
C VAL A 9 -2.04 1.78 24.45
N ALA A 10 -2.34 0.93 23.47
CA ALA A 10 -2.42 -0.52 23.67
C ALA A 10 -1.08 -1.14 24.14
N GLN A 11 0.05 -0.65 23.64
CA GLN A 11 1.38 -1.09 24.09
C GLN A 11 1.69 -0.68 25.53
N ALA A 12 1.30 0.52 25.94
CA ALA A 12 1.49 0.99 27.31
C ALA A 12 0.57 0.24 28.28
N ASP A 13 -0.70 0.07 27.91
CA ASP A 13 -1.71 -0.65 28.70
C ASP A 13 -1.31 -2.11 28.93
N ALA A 14 -0.86 -2.82 27.88
CA ALA A 14 -0.41 -4.21 27.99
C ALA A 14 0.78 -4.41 28.96
N ARG A 15 1.55 -3.35 29.25
CA ARG A 15 2.66 -3.36 30.19
C ARG A 15 2.31 -2.76 31.54
N GLY A 16 1.12 -2.18 31.68
CA GLY A 16 0.72 -1.44 32.88
C GLY A 16 1.57 -0.20 33.13
N GLU A 17 2.07 0.45 32.07
CA GLU A 17 2.99 1.58 32.13
C GLU A 17 2.33 2.87 31.61
N PHE A 18 2.86 4.02 32.03
CA PHE A 18 2.54 5.28 31.37
C PHE A 18 3.19 5.38 30.00
N ILE A 19 2.55 6.13 29.09
CA ILE A 19 3.16 6.50 27.81
C ILE A 19 4.44 7.28 28.09
N ASN A 20 5.56 6.82 27.58
CA ASN A 20 6.87 7.44 27.82
C ASN A 20 7.18 8.57 26.84
N ALA A 21 8.17 9.39 27.17
CA ALA A 21 8.56 10.55 26.37
C ALA A 21 8.91 10.18 24.92
N GLY A 22 9.62 9.06 24.68
CA GLY A 22 9.97 8.63 23.32
C GLY A 22 8.75 8.27 22.46
N GLN A 23 7.72 7.69 23.08
CA GLN A 23 6.46 7.41 22.39
C GLN A 23 5.70 8.71 22.05
N ILE A 24 5.72 9.69 22.97
CA ILE A 24 5.14 11.02 22.76
C ILE A 24 5.86 11.75 21.63
N ASP A 25 7.19 11.75 21.64
CA ASP A 25 8.01 12.39 20.62
C ASP A 25 7.77 11.78 19.23
N ALA A 26 7.65 10.44 19.14
CA ALA A 26 7.33 9.75 17.90
C ALA A 26 5.94 10.16 17.35
N LEU A 27 4.93 10.25 18.22
CA LEU A 27 3.60 10.71 17.82
C LEU A 27 3.60 12.19 17.43
N ALA A 28 4.36 13.03 18.13
CA ALA A 28 4.51 14.46 17.79
C ALA A 28 5.16 14.63 16.40
N ALA A 29 6.20 13.85 16.08
CA ALA A 29 6.81 13.83 14.77
C ALA A 29 5.81 13.39 13.68
N MET A 30 5.02 12.34 13.95
CA MET A 30 3.98 11.88 13.02
C MET A 30 2.91 12.96 12.77
N VAL A 31 2.49 13.68 13.81
CA VAL A 31 1.54 14.81 13.67
C VAL A 31 2.15 15.95 12.87
N ALA A 32 3.41 16.28 13.08
CA ALA A 32 4.12 17.31 12.30
C ALA A 32 4.17 16.97 10.80
N GLU A 33 4.21 15.69 10.44
CA GLU A 33 4.18 15.21 9.06
C GLU A 33 2.77 14.97 8.50
N SER A 34 1.71 15.25 9.26
CA SER A 34 0.34 14.91 8.86
C SER A 34 -0.10 15.55 7.55
N ASN A 35 0.29 16.81 7.30
CA ASN A 35 -0.03 17.49 6.05
C ASN A 35 0.63 16.80 4.85
N LYS A 36 1.87 16.33 4.99
CA LYS A 36 2.58 15.57 3.98
C LYS A 36 1.92 14.22 3.71
N ARG A 37 1.47 13.52 4.77
CA ARG A 37 0.73 12.26 4.64
C ARG A 37 -0.59 12.47 3.89
N MET A 38 -1.35 13.50 4.25
CA MET A 38 -2.62 13.82 3.58
C MET A 38 -2.40 14.18 2.11
N ASP A 39 -1.38 14.99 1.78
CA ASP A 39 -1.04 15.31 0.40
C ASP A 39 -0.63 14.06 -0.40
N THR A 40 0.20 13.21 0.19
CA THR A 40 0.61 11.92 -0.41
C THR A 40 -0.59 11.04 -0.71
N VAL A 41 -1.48 10.84 0.26
CA VAL A 41 -2.71 10.03 0.09
C VAL A 41 -3.60 10.63 -1.00
N ASN A 42 -3.79 11.95 -1.01
CA ASN A 42 -4.60 12.62 -2.01
C ASN A 42 -4.04 12.43 -3.43
N ARG A 43 -2.72 12.56 -3.61
CA ARG A 43 -2.04 12.35 -4.89
C ARG A 43 -2.19 10.90 -5.38
N ILE A 44 -1.94 9.92 -4.51
CA ILE A 44 -2.08 8.50 -4.84
C ILE A 44 -3.54 8.21 -5.21
N THR A 45 -4.50 8.66 -4.41
CA THR A 45 -5.94 8.42 -4.64
C THR A 45 -6.42 9.04 -5.95
N SER A 46 -6.02 10.29 -6.22
CA SER A 46 -6.39 10.99 -7.47
C SER A 46 -5.80 10.34 -8.72
N ASN A 47 -4.74 9.55 -8.59
CA ASN A 47 -4.06 8.87 -9.69
C ASN A 47 -4.15 7.33 -9.62
N ALA A 48 -5.00 6.78 -8.75
CA ALA A 48 -5.05 5.35 -8.47
C ALA A 48 -5.22 4.48 -9.73
N SER A 49 -6.13 4.87 -10.62
CA SER A 49 -6.35 4.16 -11.89
C SER A 49 -5.11 4.16 -12.79
N ALA A 50 -4.39 5.27 -12.86
CA ALA A 50 -3.16 5.38 -13.66
C ALA A 50 -2.03 4.53 -13.03
N ILE A 51 -1.88 4.54 -11.71
CA ILE A 51 -0.90 3.73 -10.98
C ILE A 51 -1.13 2.25 -11.27
N VAL A 52 -2.37 1.77 -11.09
CA VAL A 52 -2.73 0.36 -11.30
C VAL A 52 -2.54 -0.04 -12.77
N THR A 53 -3.01 0.77 -13.72
CA THR A 53 -2.92 0.45 -15.14
C THR A 53 -1.46 0.41 -15.62
N ASN A 54 -0.64 1.36 -15.21
CA ASN A 54 0.78 1.39 -15.59
C ASN A 54 1.54 0.23 -14.95
N ALA A 55 1.33 -0.04 -13.66
CA ALA A 55 1.96 -1.16 -12.99
C ALA A 55 1.57 -2.52 -13.60
N ALA A 56 0.30 -2.69 -13.96
CA ALA A 56 -0.17 -3.90 -14.63
C ALA A 56 0.44 -4.05 -16.04
N ARG A 57 0.52 -2.97 -16.81
CA ARG A 57 1.18 -2.97 -18.13
C ARG A 57 2.63 -3.42 -18.02
N ASP A 58 3.40 -2.79 -17.13
CA ASP A 58 4.79 -3.12 -16.91
C ASP A 58 5.00 -4.55 -16.41
N LEU A 59 4.07 -5.06 -15.59
CA LEU A 59 4.09 -6.45 -15.16
C LEU A 59 3.88 -7.41 -16.34
N PHE A 60 2.89 -7.15 -17.18
CA PHE A 60 2.56 -8.02 -18.32
C PHE A 60 3.59 -7.93 -19.43
N ASP A 61 4.26 -6.80 -19.60
CA ASP A 61 5.39 -6.65 -20.53
C ASP A 61 6.58 -7.51 -20.09
N GLN A 62 6.85 -7.58 -18.78
CA GLN A 62 7.90 -8.44 -18.23
C GLN A 62 7.51 -9.92 -18.14
N GLN A 63 6.24 -10.20 -17.88
CA GLN A 63 5.71 -11.55 -17.66
C GLN A 63 4.55 -11.84 -18.63
N SER A 64 4.85 -11.81 -19.93
CA SER A 64 3.85 -12.00 -20.99
C SER A 64 3.11 -13.34 -20.92
N SER A 65 3.67 -14.35 -20.26
CA SER A 65 3.01 -15.62 -19.98
C SER A 65 1.70 -15.47 -19.17
N LEU A 66 1.57 -14.42 -18.36
CA LEU A 66 0.36 -14.17 -17.59
C LEU A 66 -0.86 -13.85 -18.47
N ILE A 67 -0.62 -13.23 -19.63
CA ILE A 67 -1.66 -12.84 -20.61
C ILE A 67 -1.69 -13.77 -21.83
N ALA A 68 -0.82 -14.77 -21.92
CA ALA A 68 -0.86 -15.80 -22.95
C ALA A 68 -1.97 -16.83 -22.69
N PRO A 69 -2.39 -17.64 -23.68
CA PRO A 69 -3.33 -18.70 -23.48
C PRO A 69 -2.96 -19.62 -22.30
N GLY A 70 -3.89 -19.77 -21.33
CA GLY A 70 -3.66 -20.50 -20.10
C GLY A 70 -3.10 -19.65 -18.93
N GLY A 71 -2.66 -18.43 -19.17
CA GLY A 71 -2.16 -17.52 -18.15
C GLY A 71 -3.24 -17.02 -17.18
N ASN A 72 -2.81 -16.60 -15.99
CA ASN A 72 -3.72 -16.18 -14.93
C ASN A 72 -4.51 -14.90 -15.24
N ALA A 73 -4.05 -14.06 -16.16
CA ALA A 73 -4.71 -12.83 -16.61
C ALA A 73 -5.21 -12.90 -18.06
N TYR A 74 -5.23 -14.07 -18.70
CA TYR A 74 -5.50 -14.22 -20.14
C TYR A 74 -6.92 -13.80 -20.55
N THR A 75 -7.94 -14.12 -19.76
CA THR A 75 -9.31 -13.74 -20.12
C THR A 75 -9.65 -12.35 -19.61
N SER A 76 -10.56 -11.63 -20.30
CA SER A 76 -11.04 -10.30 -19.85
C SER A 76 -11.54 -10.32 -18.40
N ARG A 77 -12.21 -11.41 -17.99
CA ARG A 77 -12.68 -11.57 -16.61
C ARG A 77 -11.51 -11.68 -15.61
N ARG A 78 -10.48 -12.45 -15.93
CA ARG A 78 -9.28 -12.61 -15.08
C ARG A 78 -8.46 -11.33 -15.05
N MET A 79 -8.33 -10.65 -16.18
CA MET A 79 -7.69 -9.34 -16.26
C MET A 79 -8.41 -8.31 -15.37
N ALA A 80 -9.73 -8.21 -15.48
CA ALA A 80 -10.53 -7.31 -14.64
C ALA A 80 -10.39 -7.65 -13.14
N ALA A 81 -10.34 -8.94 -12.78
CA ALA A 81 -10.11 -9.36 -11.40
C ALA A 81 -8.71 -8.94 -10.91
N CYS A 82 -7.67 -9.13 -11.73
CA CYS A 82 -6.31 -8.73 -11.41
C CYS A 82 -6.21 -7.21 -11.15
N LEU A 83 -6.76 -6.39 -12.05
CA LEU A 83 -6.76 -4.93 -11.90
C LEU A 83 -7.53 -4.48 -10.66
N ARG A 84 -8.70 -5.08 -10.41
CA ARG A 84 -9.49 -4.81 -9.20
C ARG A 84 -8.72 -5.17 -7.92
N ASP A 85 -8.04 -6.30 -7.89
CA ASP A 85 -7.28 -6.75 -6.72
C ASP A 85 -6.07 -5.82 -6.47
N MET A 86 -5.39 -5.37 -7.52
CA MET A 86 -4.33 -4.35 -7.42
C MET A 86 -4.87 -3.03 -6.86
N GLU A 87 -6.05 -2.58 -7.33
CA GLU A 87 -6.70 -1.37 -6.81
C GLU A 87 -7.09 -1.51 -5.33
N ILE A 88 -7.59 -2.68 -4.92
CA ILE A 88 -7.90 -2.97 -3.51
C ILE A 88 -6.64 -2.87 -2.65
N ILE A 89 -5.54 -3.49 -3.07
CA ILE A 89 -4.27 -3.42 -2.34
C ILE A 89 -3.81 -1.96 -2.22
N LEU A 90 -3.79 -1.22 -3.33
CA LEU A 90 -3.39 0.20 -3.33
C LEU A 90 -4.25 1.03 -2.37
N ARG A 91 -5.56 0.80 -2.35
CA ARG A 91 -6.48 1.47 -1.43
C ARG A 91 -6.13 1.20 0.03
N TYR A 92 -5.84 -0.05 0.41
CA TYR A 92 -5.44 -0.37 1.78
C TYR A 92 -4.06 0.19 2.14
N VAL A 93 -3.15 0.30 1.18
CA VAL A 93 -1.88 1.02 1.35
C VAL A 93 -2.13 2.49 1.69
N THR A 94 -3.05 3.17 0.98
CA THR A 94 -3.39 4.57 1.31
C THR A 94 -3.99 4.71 2.70
N TYR A 95 -4.80 3.75 3.15
CA TYR A 95 -5.33 3.75 4.52
C TYR A 95 -4.23 3.59 5.56
N ALA A 96 -3.25 2.72 5.32
CA ALA A 96 -2.11 2.51 6.20
C ALA A 96 -1.22 3.77 6.29
N ILE A 97 -0.94 4.42 5.15
CA ILE A 97 -0.22 5.70 5.12
C ILE A 97 -0.98 6.77 5.92
N PHE A 98 -2.28 6.88 5.72
CA PHE A 98 -3.12 7.86 6.41
C PHE A 98 -3.12 7.64 7.93
N ASN A 99 -3.27 6.40 8.37
CA ASN A 99 -3.29 6.03 9.78
C ASN A 99 -1.89 6.06 10.45
N GLY A 100 -0.80 6.08 9.68
CA GLY A 100 0.56 5.92 10.19
C GLY A 100 0.82 4.55 10.81
N ASP A 101 0.03 3.53 10.43
CA ASP A 101 0.15 2.15 10.92
C ASP A 101 -0.34 1.14 9.88
N ALA A 102 0.43 0.05 9.69
CA ALA A 102 0.14 -0.97 8.68
C ALA A 102 -0.98 -1.95 9.08
N SER A 103 -1.45 -1.96 10.32
CA SER A 103 -2.39 -2.98 10.82
C SER A 103 -3.69 -3.06 10.01
N VAL A 104 -4.16 -1.95 9.45
CA VAL A 104 -5.35 -1.97 8.58
C VAL A 104 -5.10 -2.76 7.29
N LEU A 105 -3.92 -2.65 6.72
CA LEU A 105 -3.50 -3.40 5.54
C LEU A 105 -3.34 -4.88 5.89
N GLU A 106 -2.65 -5.20 6.97
CA GLU A 106 -2.43 -6.57 7.44
C GLU A 106 -3.76 -7.28 7.76
N ASP A 107 -4.60 -6.69 8.62
CA ASP A 107 -5.81 -7.32 9.13
C ASP A 107 -6.92 -7.45 8.06
N ARG A 108 -7.03 -6.46 7.17
CA ARG A 108 -8.18 -6.35 6.25
C ARG A 108 -7.88 -6.73 4.82
N CYS A 109 -6.60 -6.73 4.41
CA CYS A 109 -6.20 -6.99 3.05
C CYS A 109 -5.29 -8.21 2.94
N LEU A 110 -4.19 -8.27 3.71
CA LEU A 110 -3.18 -9.30 3.52
C LEU A 110 -3.51 -10.61 4.24
N ASN A 111 -4.25 -10.54 5.36
CA ASN A 111 -4.65 -11.72 6.10
C ASN A 111 -5.55 -12.62 5.23
N GLY A 112 -5.12 -13.86 5.02
CA GLY A 112 -5.79 -14.84 4.16
C GLY A 112 -5.58 -14.64 2.64
N LEU A 113 -4.93 -13.57 2.19
CA LEU A 113 -4.70 -13.32 0.77
C LEU A 113 -3.80 -14.38 0.14
N ARG A 114 -2.76 -14.79 0.85
CA ARG A 114 -1.82 -15.84 0.40
C ARG A 114 -2.55 -17.17 0.15
N GLU A 115 -3.36 -17.60 1.10
CA GLU A 115 -4.12 -18.84 1.02
C GLU A 115 -5.13 -18.79 -0.11
N THR A 116 -5.81 -17.65 -0.28
CA THR A 116 -6.75 -17.40 -1.38
C THR A 116 -6.05 -17.50 -2.72
N TYR A 117 -4.91 -16.83 -2.89
CA TYR A 117 -4.17 -16.87 -4.15
C TYR A 117 -3.56 -18.23 -4.46
N LEU A 118 -3.09 -18.97 -3.44
CA LEU A 118 -2.65 -20.35 -3.61
C LEU A 118 -3.79 -21.24 -4.09
N ALA A 119 -4.99 -21.12 -3.50
CA ALA A 119 -6.17 -21.88 -3.90
C ALA A 119 -6.64 -21.56 -5.33
N LEU A 120 -6.46 -20.32 -5.78
CA LEU A 120 -6.79 -19.86 -7.12
C LEU A 120 -5.68 -20.12 -8.16
N GLY A 121 -4.53 -20.66 -7.74
CA GLY A 121 -3.37 -20.86 -8.61
C GLY A 121 -2.71 -19.57 -9.09
N VAL A 122 -2.88 -18.46 -8.35
CA VAL A 122 -2.24 -17.19 -8.69
C VAL A 122 -0.77 -17.22 -8.25
N PRO A 123 0.20 -16.94 -9.14
CA PRO A 123 1.62 -17.00 -8.79
C PRO A 123 2.01 -15.84 -7.88
N GLY A 124 2.35 -16.15 -6.62
CA GLY A 124 2.68 -15.16 -5.59
C GLY A 124 3.85 -14.25 -5.96
N ALA A 125 4.85 -14.76 -6.70
CA ALA A 125 5.95 -13.95 -7.20
C ALA A 125 5.49 -12.85 -8.16
N SER A 126 4.51 -13.14 -9.01
CA SER A 126 3.92 -12.15 -9.94
C SER A 126 3.09 -11.11 -9.19
N VAL A 127 2.39 -11.52 -8.13
CA VAL A 127 1.66 -10.58 -7.25
C VAL A 127 2.64 -9.62 -6.57
N ALA A 128 3.70 -10.14 -5.98
CA ALA A 128 4.73 -9.32 -5.33
C ALA A 128 5.39 -8.34 -6.32
N GLU A 129 5.65 -8.78 -7.55
CA GLU A 129 6.18 -7.90 -8.59
C GLU A 129 5.19 -6.81 -9.01
N GLY A 130 3.91 -7.13 -9.15
CA GLY A 130 2.85 -6.16 -9.41
C GLY A 130 2.76 -5.10 -8.31
N VAL A 131 2.88 -5.50 -7.04
CA VAL A 131 2.89 -4.57 -5.90
C VAL A 131 4.13 -3.67 -5.93
N ARG A 132 5.32 -4.20 -6.26
CA ARG A 132 6.53 -3.37 -6.42
C ARG A 132 6.36 -2.31 -7.50
N LYS A 133 5.79 -2.69 -8.65
CA LYS A 133 5.51 -1.72 -9.73
C LYS A 133 4.50 -0.66 -9.33
N MET A 134 3.47 -1.01 -8.57
CA MET A 134 2.54 -0.02 -8.00
C MET A 134 3.25 0.91 -7.03
N LYS A 135 4.14 0.39 -6.18
CA LYS A 135 4.96 1.21 -5.27
C LYS A 135 5.79 2.23 -6.04
N ASP A 136 6.52 1.81 -7.06
CA ASP A 136 7.38 2.68 -7.87
C ASP A 136 6.57 3.76 -8.59
N ALA A 137 5.43 3.40 -9.17
CA ALA A 137 4.51 4.33 -9.81
C ALA A 137 3.91 5.33 -8.81
N ALA A 138 3.50 4.87 -7.62
CA ALA A 138 2.96 5.73 -6.57
C ALA A 138 4.02 6.71 -6.04
N ILE A 139 5.26 6.27 -5.81
CA ILE A 139 6.39 7.12 -5.40
C ILE A 139 6.67 8.18 -6.45
N SER A 140 6.69 7.81 -7.73
CA SER A 140 6.91 8.77 -8.83
C SER A 140 5.87 9.87 -8.85
N ILE A 141 4.59 9.52 -8.67
CA ILE A 141 3.49 10.49 -8.65
C ILE A 141 3.52 11.35 -7.37
N ALA A 142 3.79 10.76 -6.23
CA ALA A 142 3.80 11.47 -4.96
C ALA A 142 5.00 12.42 -4.83
N ASN A 143 6.13 12.11 -5.48
CA ASN A 143 7.33 12.96 -5.52
C ASN A 143 7.32 13.98 -6.68
N ASP A 144 6.26 14.06 -7.48
CA ASP A 144 6.18 15.05 -8.54
C ASP A 144 6.23 16.46 -7.95
N ARG A 145 7.26 17.23 -8.39
CA ARG A 145 7.61 18.56 -7.86
C ARG A 145 6.55 19.65 -8.14
N ASN A 146 5.53 19.37 -8.91
CA ASN A 146 4.41 20.28 -9.16
C ASN A 146 3.42 20.35 -7.99
N GLY A 147 3.66 19.66 -6.90
CA GLY A 147 2.84 19.67 -5.70
C GLY A 147 3.39 20.55 -4.58
N ILE A 148 2.49 20.95 -3.70
CA ILE A 148 2.66 22.01 -2.69
C ILE A 148 3.67 21.66 -1.59
N THR A 149 4.07 20.42 -1.43
CA THR A 149 5.06 20.01 -0.39
C THR A 149 6.02 18.98 -0.94
N PRO A 150 7.30 19.34 -1.20
CA PRO A 150 8.31 18.36 -1.54
C PRO A 150 8.53 17.46 -0.30
N GLY A 151 8.02 16.28 -0.32
CA GLY A 151 8.22 15.31 0.72
C GLY A 151 8.74 14.01 0.13
N ASP A 152 9.76 13.42 0.73
CA ASP A 152 10.20 12.08 0.36
C ASP A 152 9.10 11.06 0.69
N CYS A 153 8.31 10.72 -0.31
CA CYS A 153 7.23 9.73 -0.19
C CYS A 153 7.78 8.31 -0.04
N SER A 154 9.06 8.09 -0.37
CA SER A 154 9.68 6.77 -0.27
C SER A 154 9.73 6.31 1.19
N ALA A 155 9.96 7.22 2.14
CA ALA A 155 9.95 6.92 3.56
C ALA A 155 8.56 6.47 4.02
N LEU A 156 7.49 7.19 3.64
CA LEU A 156 6.11 6.83 4.00
C LEU A 156 5.66 5.49 3.39
N MET A 157 6.08 5.21 2.16
CA MET A 157 5.79 3.94 1.51
C MET A 157 6.61 2.78 2.10
N SER A 158 7.78 3.07 2.68
CA SER A 158 8.62 2.07 3.37
C SER A 158 8.10 1.70 4.75
N GLU A 159 7.34 2.58 5.41
CA GLU A 159 6.69 2.28 6.69
C GLU A 159 5.56 1.24 6.54
N VAL A 160 5.05 1.05 5.33
CA VAL A 160 3.88 0.21 5.03
C VAL A 160 4.25 -1.02 4.18
N GLY A 161 5.44 -1.06 3.63
CA GLY A 161 5.94 -2.14 2.74
C GLY A 161 6.80 -3.18 3.48
#